data_a2bc1fe548d713c205e0fc695b08e053
#
_entry.id   a2bc1fe548d713c205e0fc695b08e053
#
_cell.length_a   1.000
_cell.length_b   1.000
_cell.length_c   1.000
_cell.angle_alpha   90.00
_cell.angle_beta   90.00
_cell.angle_gamma   90.00
#
_symmetry.space_group_name_H-M   'P 1'
#
loop_
_entity.id
_entity.type
_entity.pdbx_description
1 polymer ?
#
loop_
_entity_poly.entity_id
_entity_poly.type
_entity_poly.pdbx_seq_one_letter_code
_entity_poly.pdbx_strand_id
1 'polypeptide(L)'
;MIFIVSILLFNFYTWWRLRSAFLRGLPPWYSITLFAVVFFLALMPATCRLVFGRQATGWLADSCTVVMWTWCAWYFWFAAAFAVMDLWNLAMKLCGTQWCIKPFWEGITGIVFVIVASVWGLVEANCIRYREVEIQSPKIPQSADGYRIALITDVHISPCLRRSVAEKAVELVKSSKPDLLLNAGDFLDGAGEREQSMAKMFAGINVQDKFSIIGNHEVYFGVKESEKMHELGGFRVLRESGTEISDWLYVHGVDDDALGNRYSMSPKKQGAVSYEPSEVAEKCAKRFSILLKHRPEADALVRKQFDLLMAGHSHGGQLFPFTLLVKIKYPLGTGLYEFPEGLKMYTSPGTGTWGPPFRVLARPEVTLFVLKSLKPKA
;
A
#
# COMPACT_ATOMS: atom_id res chain seq x y z
N MET A 1 -14.78 -14.22 -6.35
CA MET A 1 -14.63 -15.64 -6.74
C MET A 1 -13.16 -15.97 -7.07
N ILE A 2 -12.51 -15.30 -8.03
CA ILE A 2 -11.11 -15.57 -8.43
C ILE A 2 -10.13 -15.57 -7.26
N PHE A 3 -10.21 -14.58 -6.36
CA PHE A 3 -9.33 -14.46 -5.19
C PHE A 3 -9.41 -15.67 -4.25
N ILE A 4 -10.62 -16.15 -3.93
CA ILE A 4 -10.81 -17.32 -3.05
C ILE A 4 -10.25 -18.59 -3.72
N VAL A 5 -10.51 -18.76 -5.01
CA VAL A 5 -9.98 -19.91 -5.77
C VAL A 5 -8.45 -19.89 -5.78
N SER A 6 -7.84 -18.72 -5.98
CA SER A 6 -6.37 -18.59 -5.94
C SER A 6 -5.79 -18.96 -4.58
N ILE A 7 -6.41 -18.51 -3.47
CA ILE A 7 -6.00 -18.89 -2.12
C ILE A 7 -6.02 -20.42 -1.95
N LEU A 8 -7.13 -21.05 -2.32
CA LEU A 8 -7.27 -22.50 -2.18
C LEU A 8 -6.26 -23.27 -3.04
N LEU A 9 -6.03 -22.83 -4.28
CA LEU A 9 -5.05 -23.45 -5.18
C LEU A 9 -3.61 -23.32 -4.65
N PHE A 10 -3.20 -22.15 -4.17
CA PHE A 10 -1.86 -21.97 -3.61
C PHE A 10 -1.66 -22.78 -2.33
N ASN A 11 -2.67 -22.86 -1.46
CA ASN A 11 -2.59 -23.68 -0.26
C ASN A 11 -2.56 -25.19 -0.60
N PHE A 12 -3.37 -25.64 -1.56
CA PHE A 12 -3.31 -27.02 -2.03
C PHE A 12 -1.95 -27.37 -2.63
N TYR A 13 -1.40 -26.49 -3.48
CA TYR A 13 -0.09 -26.68 -4.09
C TYR A 13 1.02 -26.74 -3.01
N THR A 14 1.00 -25.83 -2.04
CA THR A 14 1.93 -25.81 -0.90
C THR A 14 1.83 -27.12 -0.09
N TRP A 15 0.63 -27.56 0.27
CA TRP A 15 0.41 -28.82 0.95
C TRP A 15 0.96 -30.01 0.16
N TRP A 16 0.63 -30.10 -1.14
CA TRP A 16 1.06 -31.17 -2.02
C TRP A 16 2.58 -31.27 -2.12
N ARG A 17 3.27 -30.12 -2.22
CA ARG A 17 4.74 -30.07 -2.28
C ARG A 17 5.39 -30.47 -0.95
N LEU A 18 4.92 -29.93 0.17
CA LEU A 18 5.44 -30.28 1.50
C LEU A 18 5.19 -31.76 1.84
N ARG A 19 4.01 -32.27 1.50
CA ARG A 19 3.71 -33.69 1.60
C ARG A 19 4.69 -34.55 0.79
N SER A 20 4.95 -34.14 -0.44
CA SER A 20 5.87 -34.85 -1.34
C SER A 20 7.32 -34.81 -0.84
N ALA A 21 7.71 -33.74 -0.15
CA ALA A 21 9.06 -33.56 0.38
C ALA A 21 9.32 -34.39 1.65
N PHE A 22 8.36 -34.41 2.58
CA PHE A 22 8.63 -34.89 3.94
C PHE A 22 7.76 -36.05 4.40
N LEU A 23 6.61 -36.30 3.75
CA LEU A 23 5.62 -37.25 4.25
C LEU A 23 5.46 -38.51 3.38
N ARG A 24 6.31 -38.69 2.36
CA ARG A 24 6.32 -39.91 1.54
C ARG A 24 6.71 -41.09 2.38
N GLY A 25 5.89 -42.15 2.36
CA GLY A 25 6.14 -43.37 3.12
C GLY A 25 5.72 -43.33 4.59
N LEU A 26 5.26 -42.17 5.09
CA LEU A 26 4.68 -42.08 6.42
C LEU A 26 3.17 -42.45 6.41
N PRO A 27 2.61 -42.85 7.56
CA PRO A 27 1.19 -43.12 7.68
C PRO A 27 0.30 -41.97 7.17
N PRO A 28 -0.84 -42.25 6.51
CA PRO A 28 -1.71 -41.24 5.87
C PRO A 28 -2.14 -40.11 6.79
N TRP A 29 -2.28 -40.35 8.08
CA TRP A 29 -2.73 -39.37 9.05
C TRP A 29 -1.78 -38.14 9.15
N TYR A 30 -0.45 -38.30 8.94
CA TYR A 30 0.46 -37.14 8.87
C TYR A 30 0.08 -36.19 7.74
N SER A 31 -0.24 -36.74 6.56
CA SER A 31 -0.66 -35.96 5.41
C SER A 31 -2.02 -35.30 5.63
N ILE A 32 -2.94 -35.99 6.28
CA ILE A 32 -4.28 -35.46 6.62
C ILE A 32 -4.14 -34.33 7.63
N THR A 33 -3.28 -34.49 8.66
CA THR A 33 -3.01 -33.43 9.64
C THR A 33 -2.40 -32.18 8.98
N LEU A 34 -1.41 -32.35 8.13
CA LEU A 34 -0.82 -31.23 7.40
C LEU A 34 -1.87 -30.53 6.51
N PHE A 35 -2.73 -31.30 5.83
CA PHE A 35 -3.83 -30.76 5.04
C PHE A 35 -4.76 -29.94 5.92
N ALA A 36 -5.21 -30.50 7.04
CA ALA A 36 -6.13 -29.82 7.96
C ALA A 36 -5.54 -28.51 8.49
N VAL A 37 -4.26 -28.49 8.87
CA VAL A 37 -3.58 -27.27 9.35
C VAL A 37 -3.50 -26.21 8.25
N VAL A 38 -3.02 -26.58 7.06
CA VAL A 38 -2.87 -25.63 5.93
C VAL A 38 -4.22 -25.03 5.53
N PHE A 39 -5.26 -25.87 5.43
CA PHE A 39 -6.59 -25.38 5.05
C PHE A 39 -7.32 -24.64 6.16
N PHE A 40 -7.11 -25.01 7.42
CA PHE A 40 -7.60 -24.20 8.55
C PHE A 40 -7.03 -22.78 8.50
N LEU A 41 -5.71 -22.65 8.31
CA LEU A 41 -5.07 -21.34 8.16
C LEU A 41 -5.56 -20.57 6.92
N ALA A 42 -5.82 -21.28 5.82
CA ALA A 42 -6.38 -20.67 4.60
C ALA A 42 -7.82 -20.15 4.80
N LEU A 43 -8.62 -20.82 5.62
CA LEU A 43 -9.99 -20.41 5.93
C LEU A 43 -10.10 -19.42 7.09
N MET A 44 -9.01 -19.18 7.80
CA MET A 44 -8.97 -18.29 8.97
C MET A 44 -9.52 -16.88 8.70
N PRO A 45 -9.33 -16.25 7.50
CA PRO A 45 -9.98 -14.98 7.19
C PRO A 45 -11.50 -15.01 7.27
N ALA A 46 -12.11 -16.09 6.78
CA ALA A 46 -13.55 -16.25 6.80
C ALA A 46 -14.04 -16.57 8.22
N THR A 47 -13.35 -17.46 8.93
CA THR A 47 -13.72 -17.84 10.30
C THR A 47 -13.57 -16.69 11.28
N CYS A 48 -12.51 -15.90 11.20
CA CYS A 48 -12.35 -14.70 12.03
C CYS A 48 -13.48 -13.69 11.78
N ARG A 49 -13.87 -13.46 10.51
CA ARG A 49 -15.02 -12.60 10.21
C ARG A 49 -16.35 -13.11 10.76
N LEU A 50 -16.58 -14.42 10.71
CA LEU A 50 -17.81 -15.04 11.24
C LEU A 50 -17.87 -14.99 12.77
N VAL A 51 -16.74 -15.25 13.44
CA VAL A 51 -16.69 -15.34 14.91
C VAL A 51 -16.62 -13.96 15.56
N PHE A 52 -15.79 -13.09 15.05
CA PHE A 52 -15.50 -11.79 15.67
C PHE A 52 -16.21 -10.61 14.99
N GLY A 53 -16.77 -10.80 13.78
CA GLY A 53 -17.32 -9.70 12.98
C GLY A 53 -16.25 -8.91 12.24
N ARG A 54 -16.69 -7.86 11.50
CA ARG A 54 -15.78 -7.04 10.66
C ARG A 54 -14.96 -6.02 11.46
N GLN A 55 -15.44 -5.65 12.64
CA GLN A 55 -14.85 -4.61 13.49
C GLN A 55 -14.33 -5.18 14.82
N ALA A 56 -14.01 -6.47 14.82
CA ALA A 56 -13.53 -7.12 16.01
C ALA A 56 -12.21 -6.52 16.49
N THR A 57 -12.17 -6.17 17.77
CA THR A 57 -11.01 -5.63 18.46
C THR A 57 -10.67 -6.48 19.66
N GLY A 58 -9.41 -6.45 20.09
CA GLY A 58 -8.93 -7.17 21.25
C GLY A 58 -7.82 -8.17 20.88
N TRP A 59 -7.04 -8.55 21.90
CA TRP A 59 -5.81 -9.31 21.71
C TRP A 59 -5.97 -10.61 20.90
N LEU A 60 -7.10 -11.30 21.05
CA LEU A 60 -7.35 -12.55 20.34
C LEU A 60 -7.63 -12.29 18.85
N ALA A 61 -8.50 -11.32 18.53
CA ALA A 61 -8.81 -10.95 17.15
C ALA A 61 -7.57 -10.40 16.43
N ASP A 62 -6.78 -9.58 17.11
CA ASP A 62 -5.53 -9.03 16.61
C ASP A 62 -4.52 -10.13 16.33
N SER A 63 -4.34 -11.08 17.27
CA SER A 63 -3.44 -12.22 17.10
C SER A 63 -3.86 -13.10 15.92
N CYS A 64 -5.15 -13.41 15.81
CA CYS A 64 -5.71 -14.14 14.68
C CYS A 64 -5.42 -13.42 13.35
N THR A 65 -5.61 -12.10 13.32
CA THR A 65 -5.33 -11.28 12.13
C THR A 65 -3.86 -11.33 11.72
N VAL A 66 -2.94 -11.22 12.67
CA VAL A 66 -1.49 -11.29 12.42
C VAL A 66 -1.10 -12.69 11.90
N VAL A 67 -1.59 -13.77 12.55
CA VAL A 67 -1.31 -15.15 12.12
C VAL A 67 -1.84 -15.39 10.70
N MET A 68 -3.07 -14.99 10.44
CA MET A 68 -3.70 -15.10 9.14
C MET A 68 -2.89 -14.43 8.02
N TRP A 69 -2.53 -13.16 8.21
CA TRP A 69 -1.77 -12.42 7.20
C TRP A 69 -0.34 -12.93 7.05
N THR A 70 0.29 -13.38 8.15
CA THR A 70 1.59 -14.05 8.10
C THR A 70 1.51 -15.31 7.24
N TRP A 71 0.48 -16.14 7.44
CA TRP A 71 0.25 -17.33 6.62
C TRP A 71 0.00 -16.99 5.15
N CYS A 72 -0.74 -15.88 4.88
CA CYS A 72 -0.95 -15.41 3.51
C CYS A 72 0.37 -15.12 2.78
N ALA A 73 1.34 -14.48 3.43
CA ALA A 73 2.66 -14.27 2.86
C ALA A 73 3.41 -15.60 2.66
N TRP A 74 3.33 -16.51 3.65
CA TRP A 74 4.06 -17.78 3.61
C TRP A 74 3.60 -18.69 2.49
N TYR A 75 2.28 -18.94 2.34
CA TYR A 75 1.82 -19.80 1.25
C TYR A 75 2.13 -19.18 -0.13
N PHE A 76 2.08 -17.86 -0.26
CA PHE A 76 2.48 -17.17 -1.48
C PHE A 76 3.98 -17.40 -1.79
N TRP A 77 4.84 -17.26 -0.79
CA TRP A 77 6.27 -17.50 -0.95
C TRP A 77 6.61 -18.97 -1.19
N PHE A 78 5.96 -19.90 -0.49
CA PHE A 78 6.09 -21.33 -0.79
C PHE A 78 5.71 -21.64 -2.23
N ALA A 79 4.55 -21.15 -2.68
CA ALA A 79 4.08 -21.38 -4.04
C ALA A 79 5.05 -20.81 -5.09
N ALA A 80 5.56 -19.59 -4.86
CA ALA A 80 6.56 -18.97 -5.74
C ALA A 80 7.87 -19.77 -5.79
N ALA A 81 8.42 -20.18 -4.63
CA ALA A 81 9.65 -20.96 -4.55
C ALA A 81 9.49 -22.32 -5.23
N PHE A 82 8.40 -23.04 -4.94
CA PHE A 82 8.13 -24.33 -5.56
C PHE A 82 7.92 -24.22 -7.08
N ALA A 83 7.21 -23.19 -7.55
CA ALA A 83 7.02 -22.96 -8.97
C ALA A 83 8.36 -22.76 -9.72
N VAL A 84 9.29 -22.00 -9.14
CA VAL A 84 10.64 -21.82 -9.71
C VAL A 84 11.39 -23.15 -9.76
N MET A 85 11.33 -23.97 -8.71
CA MET A 85 11.99 -25.28 -8.69
C MET A 85 11.35 -26.28 -9.66
N ASP A 86 10.02 -26.22 -9.82
CA ASP A 86 9.32 -27.06 -10.81
C ASP A 86 9.69 -26.68 -12.24
N LEU A 87 9.80 -25.38 -12.53
CA LEU A 87 10.28 -24.90 -13.83
C LEU A 87 11.73 -25.34 -14.10
N TRP A 88 12.60 -25.25 -13.09
CA TRP A 88 13.97 -25.77 -13.16
C TRP A 88 13.97 -27.26 -13.47
N ASN A 89 13.24 -28.06 -12.71
CA ASN A 89 13.18 -29.52 -12.91
C ASN A 89 12.61 -29.88 -14.29
N LEU A 90 11.63 -29.13 -14.78
CA LEU A 90 11.09 -29.32 -16.12
C LEU A 90 12.16 -29.02 -17.20
N ALA A 91 12.88 -27.91 -17.06
CA ALA A 91 13.95 -27.53 -17.97
C ALA A 91 15.07 -28.59 -17.99
N MET A 92 15.51 -29.07 -16.82
CA MET A 92 16.54 -30.12 -16.73
C MET A 92 16.11 -31.43 -17.39
N LYS A 93 14.83 -31.83 -17.21
CA LYS A 93 14.27 -33.01 -17.90
C LYS A 93 14.25 -32.84 -19.41
N LEU A 94 13.84 -31.67 -19.91
CA LEU A 94 13.80 -31.38 -21.34
C LEU A 94 15.19 -31.35 -21.96
N CYS A 95 16.22 -30.94 -21.20
CA CYS A 95 17.62 -31.00 -21.62
C CYS A 95 18.27 -32.38 -21.47
N GLY A 96 17.54 -33.41 -21.02
CA GLY A 96 18.06 -34.77 -20.82
C GLY A 96 19.09 -34.88 -19.69
N THR A 97 19.11 -33.94 -18.74
CA THR A 97 20.09 -33.93 -17.65
C THR A 97 19.54 -34.55 -16.35
N GLN A 98 20.44 -34.98 -15.44
CA GLN A 98 20.05 -35.49 -14.12
C GLN A 98 20.05 -34.43 -12.99
N TRP A 99 20.16 -33.14 -13.36
CA TRP A 99 20.29 -32.03 -12.41
C TRP A 99 18.92 -31.57 -11.80
N CYS A 100 18.01 -32.56 -11.66
CA CYS A 100 16.73 -32.31 -11.01
C CYS A 100 16.88 -32.21 -9.49
N ILE A 101 16.23 -31.20 -8.89
CA ILE A 101 16.18 -31.07 -7.45
C ILE A 101 15.22 -32.16 -6.89
N LYS A 102 15.69 -32.92 -5.92
CA LYS A 102 14.87 -33.97 -5.29
C LYS A 102 13.84 -33.36 -4.35
N PRO A 103 12.63 -33.95 -4.19
CA PRO A 103 11.55 -33.39 -3.39
C PRO A 103 11.92 -32.95 -1.98
N PHE A 104 12.78 -33.74 -1.28
CA PHE A 104 13.27 -33.37 0.05
C PHE A 104 14.01 -32.03 0.06
N TRP A 105 14.92 -31.82 -0.90
CA TRP A 105 15.67 -30.57 -1.00
C TRP A 105 14.79 -29.39 -1.46
N GLU A 106 13.77 -29.65 -2.27
CA GLU A 106 12.78 -28.62 -2.60
C GLU A 106 12.03 -28.14 -1.35
N GLY A 107 11.62 -29.08 -0.48
CA GLY A 107 10.98 -28.75 0.78
C GLY A 107 11.87 -27.93 1.71
N ILE A 108 13.13 -28.35 1.89
CA ILE A 108 14.12 -27.61 2.69
C ILE A 108 14.36 -26.21 2.12
N THR A 109 14.59 -26.08 0.80
CA THR A 109 14.81 -24.79 0.13
C THR A 109 13.61 -23.88 0.30
N GLY A 110 12.38 -24.42 0.14
CA GLY A 110 11.15 -23.64 0.35
C GLY A 110 11.03 -23.12 1.78
N ILE A 111 11.30 -23.93 2.79
CA ILE A 111 11.29 -23.53 4.21
C ILE A 111 12.33 -22.44 4.47
N VAL A 112 13.58 -22.66 4.05
CA VAL A 112 14.68 -21.71 4.24
C VAL A 112 14.34 -20.38 3.55
N PHE A 113 13.81 -20.43 2.33
CA PHE A 113 13.39 -19.22 1.62
C PHE A 113 12.32 -18.44 2.39
N VAL A 114 11.27 -19.10 2.89
CA VAL A 114 10.22 -18.45 3.66
C VAL A 114 10.75 -17.83 4.96
N ILE A 115 11.66 -18.51 5.67
CA ILE A 115 12.29 -17.98 6.88
C ILE A 115 13.12 -16.75 6.54
N VAL A 116 13.99 -16.82 5.53
CA VAL A 116 14.84 -15.70 5.11
C VAL A 116 13.99 -14.52 4.65
N ALA A 117 12.97 -14.78 3.82
CA ALA A 117 12.04 -13.74 3.35
C ALA A 117 11.26 -13.10 4.52
N SER A 118 10.88 -13.90 5.53
CA SER A 118 10.19 -13.36 6.73
C SER A 118 11.09 -12.46 7.55
N VAL A 119 12.33 -12.89 7.84
CA VAL A 119 13.29 -12.09 8.60
C VAL A 119 13.63 -10.80 7.85
N TRP A 120 13.98 -10.92 6.56
CA TRP A 120 14.23 -9.76 5.71
C TRP A 120 13.02 -8.82 5.65
N GLY A 121 11.84 -9.40 5.41
CA GLY A 121 10.61 -8.63 5.28
C GLY A 121 10.21 -7.88 6.54
N LEU A 122 10.43 -8.47 7.73
CA LEU A 122 10.24 -7.79 9.01
C LEU A 122 11.23 -6.64 9.19
N VAL A 123 12.50 -6.84 8.86
CA VAL A 123 13.52 -5.80 8.95
C VAL A 123 13.18 -4.65 8.00
N GLU A 124 12.91 -4.95 6.74
CA GLU A 124 12.61 -3.94 5.72
C GLU A 124 11.34 -3.14 6.05
N ALA A 125 10.27 -3.81 6.54
CA ALA A 125 9.03 -3.16 6.96
C ALA A 125 9.23 -2.15 8.12
N ASN A 126 10.24 -2.35 8.97
CA ASN A 126 10.56 -1.44 10.06
C ASN A 126 11.60 -0.34 9.66
N CYS A 127 12.16 -0.43 8.45
CA CYS A 127 13.17 0.50 7.95
C CYS A 127 12.55 1.53 7.02
N ILE A 128 11.72 2.45 7.54
CA ILE A 128 11.11 3.51 6.73
C ILE A 128 12.23 4.37 6.13
N ARG A 129 12.18 4.55 4.80
CA ARG A 129 13.07 5.46 4.09
C ARG A 129 12.53 6.87 4.15
N TYR A 130 13.36 7.82 4.50
CA TYR A 130 13.10 9.22 4.25
C TYR A 130 13.61 9.58 2.84
N ARG A 131 12.76 10.20 2.04
CA ARG A 131 13.09 10.62 0.67
C ARG A 131 12.73 12.08 0.47
N GLU A 132 13.69 12.85 0.01
CA GLU A 132 13.47 14.24 -0.42
C GLU A 132 13.36 14.29 -1.94
N VAL A 133 12.38 15.05 -2.43
CA VAL A 133 12.06 15.24 -3.85
C VAL A 133 11.92 16.72 -4.12
N GLU A 134 12.74 17.28 -4.99
CA GLU A 134 12.64 18.67 -5.40
C GLU A 134 11.65 18.81 -6.56
N ILE A 135 10.73 19.77 -6.45
CA ILE A 135 9.76 20.12 -7.50
C ILE A 135 9.94 21.58 -7.87
N GLN A 136 10.32 21.83 -9.11
CA GLN A 136 10.48 23.17 -9.65
C GLN A 136 9.28 23.55 -10.50
N SER A 137 8.78 24.81 -10.32
CA SER A 137 7.69 25.35 -11.13
C SER A 137 7.75 26.88 -11.21
N PRO A 138 7.43 27.48 -12.35
CA PRO A 138 7.30 28.94 -12.48
C PRO A 138 6.12 29.52 -11.69
N LYS A 139 5.12 28.67 -11.32
CA LYS A 139 3.98 29.09 -10.49
C LYS A 139 4.32 29.25 -9.00
N ILE A 140 5.50 28.78 -8.56
CA ILE A 140 5.97 28.92 -7.20
C ILE A 140 6.68 30.26 -7.08
N PRO A 141 6.18 31.22 -6.28
CA PRO A 141 6.80 32.53 -6.13
C PRO A 141 8.13 32.41 -5.36
N GLN A 142 9.03 33.38 -5.54
CA GLN A 142 10.31 33.41 -4.87
C GLN A 142 10.18 33.44 -3.33
N SER A 143 9.10 34.04 -2.81
CA SER A 143 8.80 34.06 -1.37
C SER A 143 8.46 32.68 -0.77
N ALA A 144 8.11 31.72 -1.61
CA ALA A 144 7.79 30.36 -1.24
C ALA A 144 8.89 29.36 -1.66
N ASP A 145 10.05 29.84 -2.10
CA ASP A 145 11.18 28.96 -2.42
C ASP A 145 11.61 28.17 -1.18
N GLY A 146 11.64 26.86 -1.29
CA GLY A 146 11.93 25.95 -0.19
C GLY A 146 10.73 25.51 0.63
N TYR A 147 9.47 25.82 0.23
CA TYR A 147 8.26 25.32 0.90
C TYR A 147 8.24 23.78 0.95
N ARG A 148 7.92 23.22 2.11
CA ARG A 148 8.12 21.80 2.43
C ARG A 148 6.79 21.08 2.61
N ILE A 149 6.55 20.05 1.82
CA ILE A 149 5.33 19.24 1.88
C ILE A 149 5.70 17.80 2.23
N ALA A 150 5.25 17.32 3.40
CA ALA A 150 5.40 15.92 3.73
C ALA A 150 4.22 15.11 3.14
N LEU A 151 4.53 13.98 2.54
CA LEU A 151 3.57 13.00 2.06
C LEU A 151 3.72 11.70 2.83
N ILE A 152 2.61 11.24 3.39
CA ILE A 152 2.40 9.87 3.83
C ILE A 152 1.24 9.26 3.03
N THR A 153 1.20 7.96 2.91
CA THR A 153 0.10 7.22 2.30
C THR A 153 0.20 5.76 2.70
N ASP A 154 -0.89 5.00 2.58
CA ASP A 154 -0.86 3.56 2.82
C ASP A 154 -0.21 3.22 4.17
N VAL A 155 -0.64 3.90 5.22
CA VAL A 155 -0.16 3.65 6.59
C VAL A 155 -0.74 2.34 7.12
N HIS A 156 -2.01 2.05 6.76
CA HIS A 156 -2.73 0.84 7.16
C HIS A 156 -2.63 0.57 8.65
N ILE A 157 -3.09 1.53 9.46
CA ILE A 157 -3.16 1.34 10.91
C ILE A 157 -4.08 0.15 11.20
N SER A 158 -3.47 -0.97 11.63
CA SER A 158 -4.09 -2.27 11.79
C SER A 158 -3.34 -3.11 12.82
N PRO A 159 -3.83 -4.28 13.24
CA PRO A 159 -3.08 -5.19 14.10
C PRO A 159 -1.72 -5.63 13.55
N CYS A 160 -1.55 -5.63 12.21
CA CYS A 160 -0.29 -5.99 11.56
C CYS A 160 0.75 -4.87 11.57
N LEU A 161 0.32 -3.60 11.70
CA LEU A 161 1.25 -2.48 11.80
C LEU A 161 1.82 -2.38 13.22
N ARG A 162 3.14 -2.44 13.36
CA ARG A 162 3.79 -2.23 14.64
C ARG A 162 3.70 -0.76 15.06
N ARG A 163 3.42 -0.51 16.34
CA ARG A 163 3.37 0.83 16.90
C ARG A 163 4.67 1.63 16.64
N SER A 164 5.83 0.96 16.76
CA SER A 164 7.14 1.56 16.50
C SER A 164 7.32 2.07 15.06
N VAL A 165 6.61 1.46 14.08
CA VAL A 165 6.63 1.93 12.69
C VAL A 165 5.85 3.24 12.56
N ALA A 166 4.67 3.33 13.20
CA ALA A 166 3.89 4.56 13.23
C ALA A 166 4.64 5.69 13.97
N GLU A 167 5.26 5.39 15.11
CA GLU A 167 6.11 6.33 15.87
C GLU A 167 7.26 6.84 15.00
N LYS A 168 7.94 5.96 14.29
CA LYS A 168 9.03 6.33 13.38
C LYS A 168 8.55 7.18 12.20
N ALA A 169 7.40 6.87 11.61
CA ALA A 169 6.81 7.70 10.56
C ALA A 169 6.53 9.12 11.06
N VAL A 170 5.89 9.24 12.24
CA VAL A 170 5.62 10.53 12.89
C VAL A 170 6.92 11.29 13.18
N GLU A 171 7.96 10.63 13.68
CA GLU A 171 9.27 11.22 13.95
C GLU A 171 9.91 11.77 12.67
N LEU A 172 9.89 10.99 11.58
CA LEU A 172 10.43 11.41 10.28
C LEU A 172 9.69 12.62 9.73
N VAL A 173 8.35 12.66 9.84
CA VAL A 173 7.57 13.83 9.43
C VAL A 173 7.93 15.04 10.30
N LYS A 174 7.98 14.90 11.64
CA LYS A 174 8.33 16.00 12.55
C LYS A 174 9.74 16.55 12.28
N SER A 175 10.71 15.66 12.09
CA SER A 175 12.11 16.06 11.84
C SER A 175 12.28 16.76 10.50
N SER A 176 11.43 16.46 9.52
CA SER A 176 11.43 17.11 8.21
C SER A 176 10.90 18.55 8.23
N LYS A 177 10.27 18.99 9.34
CA LYS A 177 9.69 20.32 9.53
C LYS A 177 8.86 20.79 8.31
N PRO A 178 7.81 20.06 7.93
CA PRO A 178 7.00 20.43 6.78
C PRO A 178 6.09 21.62 7.10
N ASP A 179 5.80 22.41 6.07
CA ASP A 179 4.79 23.49 6.12
C ASP A 179 3.38 22.93 5.90
N LEU A 180 3.28 21.77 5.19
CA LEU A 180 2.04 21.10 4.84
C LEU A 180 2.21 19.59 4.97
N LEU A 181 1.23 18.89 5.56
CA LEU A 181 1.18 17.43 5.63
C LEU A 181 0.03 16.88 4.83
N LEU A 182 0.33 16.00 3.89
CA LEU A 182 -0.64 15.35 3.02
C LEU A 182 -0.65 13.84 3.23
N ASN A 183 -1.86 13.25 3.23
CA ASN A 183 -2.06 11.81 3.25
C ASN A 183 -2.87 11.39 2.01
N ALA A 184 -2.29 10.55 1.17
CA ALA A 184 -2.90 10.11 -0.08
C ALA A 184 -3.77 8.85 0.05
N GLY A 185 -4.42 8.64 1.21
CA GLY A 185 -5.37 7.56 1.47
C GLY A 185 -4.77 6.30 2.07
N ASP A 186 -5.62 5.32 2.33
CA ASP A 186 -5.32 4.06 3.01
C ASP A 186 -4.58 4.28 4.34
N PHE A 187 -5.11 5.18 5.16
CA PHE A 187 -4.56 5.53 6.47
C PHE A 187 -4.79 4.42 7.49
N LEU A 188 -5.95 3.72 7.41
CA LEU A 188 -6.37 2.73 8.41
C LEU A 188 -7.11 1.53 7.82
N ASP A 189 -7.03 0.39 8.54
CA ASP A 189 -7.80 -0.83 8.27
C ASP A 189 -8.70 -1.23 9.44
N GLY A 190 -8.79 -0.39 10.48
CA GLY A 190 -9.59 -0.62 11.69
C GLY A 190 -9.77 0.65 12.50
N ALA A 191 -10.64 0.60 13.52
CA ALA A 191 -10.93 1.74 14.41
C ALA A 191 -11.05 1.34 15.89
N GLY A 192 -10.34 0.28 16.31
CA GLY A 192 -10.26 -0.11 17.72
C GLY A 192 -9.44 0.88 18.55
N GLU A 193 -9.39 0.67 19.87
CA GLU A 193 -8.64 1.54 20.78
C GLU A 193 -7.16 1.67 20.41
N ARG A 194 -6.56 0.58 19.95
CA ARG A 194 -5.18 0.55 19.49
C ARG A 194 -4.99 1.44 18.25
N GLU A 195 -5.86 1.28 17.25
CA GLU A 195 -5.83 2.06 16.01
C GLU A 195 -6.09 3.55 16.31
N GLN A 196 -7.05 3.87 17.17
CA GLN A 196 -7.30 5.24 17.62
C GLN A 196 -6.08 5.85 18.33
N SER A 197 -5.41 5.09 19.20
CA SER A 197 -4.17 5.52 19.85
C SER A 197 -3.07 5.82 18.85
N MET A 198 -2.94 5.01 17.80
CA MET A 198 -1.94 5.22 16.74
C MET A 198 -2.29 6.40 15.84
N ALA A 199 -3.56 6.58 15.46
CA ALA A 199 -4.02 7.75 14.71
C ALA A 199 -3.72 9.07 15.45
N LYS A 200 -3.98 9.14 16.75
CA LYS A 200 -3.68 10.31 17.60
C LYS A 200 -2.21 10.73 17.60
N MET A 201 -1.27 9.83 17.30
CA MET A 201 0.15 10.20 17.19
C MET A 201 0.39 11.19 16.03
N PHE A 202 -0.34 11.04 14.93
CA PHE A 202 -0.25 11.95 13.79
C PHE A 202 -0.86 13.32 14.09
N ALA A 203 -1.88 13.40 14.97
CA ALA A 203 -2.39 14.67 15.46
C ALA A 203 -1.32 15.48 16.17
N GLY A 204 -0.40 14.83 16.88
CA GLY A 204 0.73 15.46 17.58
C GLY A 204 1.85 15.98 16.67
N ILE A 205 1.73 15.90 15.34
CA ILE A 205 2.63 16.58 14.40
C ILE A 205 2.23 18.06 14.33
N ASN A 206 3.15 18.96 14.70
CA ASN A 206 2.88 20.40 14.74
C ASN A 206 2.99 21.01 13.32
N VAL A 207 1.93 20.84 12.53
CA VAL A 207 1.74 21.44 11.20
C VAL A 207 0.32 21.99 11.17
N GLN A 208 0.13 23.22 10.71
CA GLN A 208 -1.15 23.89 10.71
C GLN A 208 -2.13 23.20 9.73
N ASP A 209 -1.67 22.92 8.54
CA ASP A 209 -2.48 22.35 7.46
C ASP A 209 -2.15 20.87 7.26
N LYS A 210 -3.15 20.02 7.52
CA LYS A 210 -3.09 18.57 7.32
C LYS A 210 -4.30 18.13 6.53
N PHE A 211 -4.07 17.57 5.35
CA PHE A 211 -5.15 17.08 4.50
C PHE A 211 -4.96 15.61 4.16
N SER A 212 -6.08 14.93 4.00
CA SER A 212 -6.11 13.53 3.56
C SER A 212 -7.21 13.30 2.54
N ILE A 213 -7.12 12.19 1.85
CA ILE A 213 -8.19 11.64 1.02
C ILE A 213 -8.58 10.25 1.48
N ILE A 214 -9.70 9.75 0.95
CA ILE A 214 -10.17 8.38 1.16
C ILE A 214 -9.52 7.48 0.12
N GLY A 215 -8.86 6.41 0.56
CA GLY A 215 -8.41 5.30 -0.27
C GLY A 215 -9.45 4.18 -0.33
N ASN A 216 -9.12 3.07 -1.00
CA ASN A 216 -10.06 1.96 -1.13
C ASN A 216 -10.30 1.20 0.18
N HIS A 217 -9.35 1.21 1.11
CA HIS A 217 -9.50 0.55 2.41
C HIS A 217 -10.50 1.25 3.30
N GLU A 218 -10.51 2.57 3.31
CA GLU A 218 -11.53 3.36 3.98
C GLU A 218 -12.94 3.06 3.43
N VAL A 219 -13.07 2.87 2.12
CA VAL A 219 -14.35 2.45 1.50
C VAL A 219 -14.75 1.05 1.96
N TYR A 220 -13.79 0.12 2.09
CA TYR A 220 -14.08 -1.26 2.55
C TYR A 220 -14.42 -1.32 4.03
N PHE A 221 -13.81 -0.48 4.84
CA PHE A 221 -14.05 -0.40 6.27
C PHE A 221 -15.37 0.32 6.58
N GLY A 222 -15.59 1.48 5.94
CA GLY A 222 -16.75 2.35 6.12
C GLY A 222 -16.30 3.80 6.14
N VAL A 223 -16.80 4.59 5.17
CA VAL A 223 -16.32 5.96 4.94
C VAL A 223 -16.49 6.88 6.15
N LYS A 224 -17.68 6.86 6.81
CA LYS A 224 -17.96 7.73 7.95
C LYS A 224 -17.08 7.44 9.17
N GLU A 225 -16.83 6.17 9.44
CA GLU A 225 -15.94 5.72 10.52
C GLU A 225 -14.49 6.09 10.19
N SER A 226 -14.12 5.95 8.94
CA SER A 226 -12.79 6.30 8.46
C SER A 226 -12.53 7.81 8.53
N GLU A 227 -13.49 8.65 8.13
CA GLU A 227 -13.38 10.12 8.26
C GLU A 227 -13.08 10.52 9.71
N LYS A 228 -13.80 9.95 10.69
CA LYS A 228 -13.55 10.20 12.12
C LYS A 228 -12.12 9.82 12.53
N MET A 229 -11.59 8.74 11.98
CA MET A 229 -10.23 8.31 12.28
C MET A 229 -9.17 9.23 11.66
N HIS A 230 -9.42 9.77 10.45
CA HIS A 230 -8.57 10.81 9.85
C HIS A 230 -8.61 12.10 10.69
N GLU A 231 -9.80 12.54 11.12
CA GLU A 231 -9.97 13.69 12.02
C GLU A 231 -9.24 13.48 13.34
N LEU A 232 -9.30 12.25 13.92
CA LEU A 232 -8.56 11.88 15.12
C LEU A 232 -7.05 11.97 14.93
N GLY A 233 -6.56 11.72 13.69
CA GLY A 233 -5.18 11.94 13.24
C GLY A 233 -4.84 13.41 12.97
N GLY A 234 -5.81 14.31 13.11
CA GLY A 234 -5.67 15.75 12.86
C GLY A 234 -5.75 16.13 11.39
N PHE A 235 -6.26 15.26 10.52
CA PHE A 235 -6.43 15.55 9.09
C PHE A 235 -7.82 16.08 8.78
N ARG A 236 -7.90 17.08 7.90
CA ARG A 236 -9.12 17.43 7.19
C ARG A 236 -9.23 16.59 5.92
N VAL A 237 -10.32 15.84 5.79
CA VAL A 237 -10.54 14.96 4.63
C VAL A 237 -11.08 15.78 3.46
N LEU A 238 -10.43 15.69 2.31
CA LEU A 238 -10.89 16.26 1.05
C LEU A 238 -11.67 15.18 0.28
N ARG A 239 -12.93 15.49 -0.02
CA ARG A 239 -13.85 14.59 -0.72
C ARG A 239 -14.34 15.29 -1.98
N GLU A 240 -13.84 14.92 -3.16
CA GLU A 240 -14.13 15.60 -4.43
C GLU A 240 -14.09 17.13 -4.27
N SER A 241 -13.11 17.63 -3.53
CA SER A 241 -13.04 19.03 -3.10
C SER A 241 -11.61 19.51 -3.00
N GLY A 242 -11.43 20.82 -3.12
CA GLY A 242 -10.13 21.45 -3.00
C GLY A 242 -10.10 22.59 -2.00
N THR A 243 -8.89 22.98 -1.62
CA THR A 243 -8.63 24.08 -0.71
C THR A 243 -7.45 24.92 -1.21
N GLU A 244 -7.59 26.22 -1.08
CA GLU A 244 -6.52 27.18 -1.31
C GLU A 244 -5.69 27.27 -0.02
N ILE A 245 -4.45 26.82 -0.07
CA ILE A 245 -3.50 26.91 1.06
C ILE A 245 -2.94 28.32 1.14
N SER A 246 -2.75 28.92 -0.02
CA SER A 246 -2.26 30.30 -0.18
C SER A 246 -2.65 30.84 -1.56
N ASP A 247 -2.27 32.09 -1.86
CA ASP A 247 -2.53 32.71 -3.16
C ASP A 247 -1.86 31.96 -4.33
N TRP A 248 -0.83 31.15 -4.04
CA TRP A 248 -0.04 30.45 -5.05
C TRP A 248 -0.16 28.92 -4.99
N LEU A 249 -0.77 28.34 -3.95
CA LEU A 249 -0.86 26.89 -3.74
C LEU A 249 -2.31 26.43 -3.57
N TYR A 250 -2.72 25.47 -4.38
CA TYR A 250 -4.02 24.81 -4.34
C TYR A 250 -3.86 23.29 -4.21
N VAL A 251 -4.62 22.68 -3.31
CA VAL A 251 -4.67 21.22 -3.12
C VAL A 251 -6.08 20.74 -3.39
N HIS A 252 -6.22 19.74 -4.25
CA HIS A 252 -7.50 19.08 -4.56
C HIS A 252 -7.42 17.59 -4.20
N GLY A 253 -8.46 17.08 -3.55
CA GLY A 253 -8.57 15.67 -3.18
C GLY A 253 -9.77 15.01 -3.86
N VAL A 254 -9.57 13.81 -4.38
CA VAL A 254 -10.62 12.99 -5.00
C VAL A 254 -10.78 11.68 -4.25
N ASP A 255 -11.99 11.14 -4.24
CA ASP A 255 -12.32 9.84 -3.67
C ASP A 255 -11.74 8.69 -4.51
N ASP A 256 -11.48 7.55 -3.89
CA ASP A 256 -11.09 6.34 -4.61
C ASP A 256 -12.27 5.78 -5.43
N ASP A 257 -11.97 5.20 -6.60
CA ASP A 257 -12.94 4.60 -7.53
C ASP A 257 -13.78 3.49 -6.87
N ALA A 258 -13.28 2.87 -5.80
CA ALA A 258 -14.01 1.87 -5.02
C ALA A 258 -15.32 2.43 -4.44
N LEU A 259 -15.41 3.74 -4.20
CA LEU A 259 -16.63 4.41 -3.73
C LEU A 259 -17.72 4.39 -4.80
N GLY A 260 -17.39 4.69 -6.05
CA GLY A 260 -18.33 4.67 -7.17
C GLY A 260 -18.98 3.32 -7.39
N ASN A 261 -18.24 2.23 -7.21
CA ASN A 261 -18.75 0.87 -7.35
C ASN A 261 -19.71 0.44 -6.24
N ARG A 262 -19.73 1.10 -5.08
CA ARG A 262 -20.58 0.74 -3.93
C ARG A 262 -21.81 1.63 -3.75
N TYR A 263 -21.73 2.89 -4.15
CA TYR A 263 -22.75 3.90 -3.83
C TYR A 263 -23.37 4.59 -5.05
N SER A 264 -22.83 4.35 -6.25
CA SER A 264 -23.40 4.93 -7.48
C SER A 264 -24.34 3.94 -8.16
N MET A 265 -25.61 4.33 -8.32
CA MET A 265 -26.56 3.65 -9.21
C MET A 265 -26.29 3.93 -10.70
N SER A 266 -25.31 4.78 -11.00
CA SER A 266 -24.81 5.03 -12.35
C SER A 266 -23.32 4.67 -12.40
N PRO A 267 -22.87 3.88 -13.37
CA PRO A 267 -21.46 3.59 -13.51
C PRO A 267 -20.72 4.90 -13.87
N LYS A 268 -20.08 5.53 -12.89
CA LYS A 268 -19.05 6.52 -13.19
C LYS A 268 -17.99 5.79 -14.03
N LYS A 269 -17.62 6.34 -15.17
CA LYS A 269 -16.51 5.81 -15.97
C LYS A 269 -15.30 5.70 -15.05
N GLN A 270 -14.71 4.50 -14.93
CA GLN A 270 -13.51 4.25 -14.14
C GLN A 270 -12.47 5.33 -14.45
N GLY A 271 -11.98 6.02 -13.42
CA GLY A 271 -10.94 7.03 -13.55
C GLY A 271 -11.39 8.46 -13.90
N ALA A 272 -12.68 8.73 -14.06
CA ALA A 272 -13.14 10.09 -14.27
C ALA A 272 -13.22 10.86 -12.95
N VAL A 273 -12.39 11.87 -12.81
CA VAL A 273 -12.46 12.84 -11.71
C VAL A 273 -13.75 13.66 -11.89
N SER A 274 -14.68 13.58 -10.92
CA SER A 274 -15.92 14.33 -10.97
C SER A 274 -15.76 15.64 -10.19
N TYR A 275 -15.50 16.73 -10.87
CA TYR A 275 -15.55 18.07 -10.33
C TYR A 275 -16.21 18.99 -11.38
N GLU A 276 -16.74 20.13 -10.93
CA GLU A 276 -17.14 21.18 -11.85
C GLU A 276 -15.90 21.68 -12.60
N PRO A 277 -15.73 21.31 -13.88
CA PRO A 277 -14.43 21.44 -14.57
C PRO A 277 -13.94 22.88 -14.65
N SER A 278 -14.84 23.85 -14.68
CA SER A 278 -14.54 25.29 -14.85
C SER A 278 -13.88 25.90 -13.62
N GLU A 279 -14.40 25.63 -12.41
CA GLU A 279 -13.88 26.25 -11.17
C GLU A 279 -12.51 25.71 -10.79
N VAL A 280 -12.35 24.39 -10.85
CA VAL A 280 -11.05 23.75 -10.53
C VAL A 280 -10.00 24.14 -11.57
N ALA A 281 -10.39 24.19 -12.87
CA ALA A 281 -9.48 24.61 -13.92
C ALA A 281 -8.98 26.05 -13.71
N GLU A 282 -9.84 26.96 -13.30
CA GLU A 282 -9.45 28.34 -12.99
C GLU A 282 -8.46 28.43 -11.82
N LYS A 283 -8.70 27.66 -10.75
CA LYS A 283 -7.81 27.60 -9.59
C LYS A 283 -6.45 27.02 -9.96
N CYS A 284 -6.41 25.92 -10.72
CA CYS A 284 -5.19 25.29 -11.21
C CYS A 284 -4.40 26.16 -12.18
N ALA A 285 -5.06 26.95 -13.02
CA ALA A 285 -4.39 27.85 -13.96
C ALA A 285 -3.60 28.96 -13.23
N LYS A 286 -4.13 29.47 -12.12
CA LYS A 286 -3.55 30.59 -11.36
C LYS A 286 -2.52 30.18 -10.31
N ARG A 287 -2.54 28.92 -9.87
CA ARG A 287 -1.74 28.42 -8.71
C ARG A 287 -0.95 27.17 -9.06
N PHE A 288 0.10 26.92 -8.33
CA PHE A 288 0.70 25.59 -8.29
C PHE A 288 -0.32 24.62 -7.68
N SER A 289 -0.71 23.62 -8.44
CA SER A 289 -1.85 22.76 -8.11
C SER A 289 -1.42 21.33 -7.85
N ILE A 290 -1.86 20.81 -6.70
CA ILE A 290 -1.61 19.44 -6.27
C ILE A 290 -2.91 18.65 -6.30
N LEU A 291 -2.91 17.50 -6.97
CA LEU A 291 -3.97 16.51 -6.91
C LEU A 291 -3.57 15.37 -5.97
N LEU A 292 -4.36 15.15 -4.91
CA LEU A 292 -4.31 13.93 -4.13
C LEU A 292 -5.27 12.91 -4.75
N LYS A 293 -4.73 11.81 -5.24
CA LYS A 293 -5.48 10.69 -5.78
C LYS A 293 -4.84 9.40 -5.30
N HIS A 294 -5.61 8.51 -4.69
CA HIS A 294 -5.04 7.33 -4.08
C HIS A 294 -4.35 6.40 -5.10
N ARG A 295 -5.00 6.13 -6.24
CA ARG A 295 -4.42 5.30 -7.32
C ARG A 295 -3.54 6.13 -8.26
N PRO A 296 -2.35 5.62 -8.65
CA PRO A 296 -1.41 6.34 -9.51
C PRO A 296 -1.84 6.31 -10.99
N GLU A 297 -2.97 6.91 -11.28
CA GLU A 297 -3.57 6.96 -12.62
C GLU A 297 -3.93 8.41 -12.97
N ALA A 298 -3.40 8.90 -14.09
CA ALA A 298 -3.65 10.25 -14.59
C ALA A 298 -4.23 10.17 -16.01
N ASP A 299 -5.49 10.57 -16.16
CA ASP A 299 -6.12 10.73 -17.47
C ASP A 299 -5.64 12.01 -18.17
N ALA A 300 -6.05 12.21 -19.42
CA ALA A 300 -5.60 13.33 -20.24
C ALA A 300 -6.03 14.70 -19.67
N LEU A 301 -7.15 14.77 -18.92
CA LEU A 301 -7.62 15.98 -18.29
C LEU A 301 -6.74 16.35 -17.10
N VAL A 302 -6.50 15.39 -16.21
CA VAL A 302 -5.61 15.54 -15.04
C VAL A 302 -4.21 15.98 -15.48
N ARG A 303 -3.66 15.37 -16.55
CA ARG A 303 -2.31 15.70 -17.06
C ARG A 303 -2.16 17.15 -17.55
N LYS A 304 -3.24 17.74 -18.05
CA LYS A 304 -3.25 19.13 -18.55
C LYS A 304 -3.58 20.16 -17.49
N GLN A 305 -4.21 19.73 -16.39
CA GLN A 305 -4.81 20.63 -15.43
C GLN A 305 -3.97 20.82 -14.17
N PHE A 306 -3.37 19.75 -13.65
CA PHE A 306 -2.60 19.77 -12.42
C PHE A 306 -1.09 19.82 -12.68
N ASP A 307 -0.34 20.42 -11.74
CA ASP A 307 1.13 20.48 -11.78
C ASP A 307 1.77 19.27 -11.12
N LEU A 308 1.17 18.75 -10.02
CA LEU A 308 1.67 17.61 -9.26
C LEU A 308 0.53 16.69 -8.84
N LEU A 309 0.63 15.38 -9.14
CA LEU A 309 -0.22 14.34 -8.62
C LEU A 309 0.55 13.53 -7.59
N MET A 310 0.00 13.36 -6.40
CA MET A 310 0.55 12.51 -5.33
C MET A 310 -0.34 11.31 -5.11
N ALA A 311 0.22 10.10 -5.18
CA ALA A 311 -0.50 8.83 -5.09
C ALA A 311 0.25 7.77 -4.27
N GLY A 312 -0.48 6.71 -3.89
CA GLY A 312 0.03 5.52 -3.22
C GLY A 312 -0.49 4.22 -3.82
N HIS A 313 -1.29 3.44 -3.05
CA HIS A 313 -2.06 2.27 -3.45
C HIS A 313 -1.24 1.03 -3.84
N SER A 314 -0.17 1.18 -4.60
CA SER A 314 0.54 0.05 -5.20
C SER A 314 1.48 -0.68 -4.23
N HIS A 315 1.84 -0.05 -3.11
CA HIS A 315 2.86 -0.51 -2.15
C HIS A 315 4.20 -0.90 -2.79
N GLY A 316 4.43 -0.52 -4.06
CA GLY A 316 5.53 -1.06 -4.87
C GLY A 316 5.48 -2.59 -5.00
N GLY A 317 4.30 -3.20 -4.73
CA GLY A 317 4.07 -4.64 -4.73
C GLY A 317 4.43 -5.35 -3.42
N GLN A 318 4.84 -4.63 -2.39
CA GLN A 318 5.11 -5.03 -1.00
C GLN A 318 5.92 -6.32 -0.80
N LEU A 319 5.56 -7.43 -1.44
CA LEU A 319 6.18 -8.76 -1.29
C LEU A 319 6.76 -9.25 -2.61
N PHE A 320 8.08 -9.36 -2.73
CA PHE A 320 8.67 -10.07 -3.88
C PHE A 320 8.20 -11.55 -3.89
N PRO A 321 7.83 -12.13 -5.06
CA PRO A 321 7.89 -11.58 -6.42
C PRO A 321 6.67 -10.79 -6.89
N PHE A 322 5.69 -10.48 -6.02
CA PHE A 322 4.51 -9.69 -6.39
C PHE A 322 4.88 -8.28 -6.87
N THR A 323 6.04 -7.75 -6.43
CA THR A 323 6.64 -6.51 -6.95
C THR A 323 6.79 -6.50 -8.47
N LEU A 324 6.98 -7.66 -9.13
CA LEU A 324 7.06 -7.78 -10.58
C LEU A 324 5.68 -7.68 -11.23
N LEU A 325 4.65 -8.27 -10.60
CA LEU A 325 3.28 -8.26 -11.13
C LEU A 325 2.66 -6.85 -11.05
N VAL A 326 2.97 -6.11 -9.99
CA VAL A 326 2.48 -4.73 -9.82
C VAL A 326 3.00 -3.82 -10.93
N LYS A 327 4.23 -4.02 -11.43
CA LYS A 327 4.79 -3.27 -12.56
C LYS A 327 4.02 -3.49 -13.88
N ILE A 328 3.32 -4.62 -14.04
CA ILE A 328 2.48 -4.86 -15.21
C ILE A 328 1.27 -3.93 -15.20
N LYS A 329 0.64 -3.74 -14.03
CA LYS A 329 -0.53 -2.86 -13.88
C LYS A 329 -0.15 -1.38 -13.78
N TYR A 330 0.94 -1.09 -13.08
CA TYR A 330 1.45 0.27 -12.85
C TYR A 330 2.88 0.38 -13.42
N PRO A 331 3.04 0.48 -14.76
CA PRO A 331 4.33 0.39 -15.43
C PRO A 331 5.28 1.54 -15.08
N LEU A 332 4.78 2.69 -14.63
CA LEU A 332 5.60 3.81 -14.17
C LEU A 332 6.27 3.53 -12.80
N GLY A 333 5.78 2.51 -12.07
CA GLY A 333 6.36 2.11 -10.78
C GLY A 333 6.19 3.16 -9.69
N THR A 334 7.14 3.18 -8.73
CA THR A 334 7.21 4.14 -7.63
C THR A 334 8.24 5.23 -7.90
N GLY A 335 8.02 6.43 -7.37
CA GLY A 335 8.87 7.60 -7.55
C GLY A 335 8.24 8.66 -8.43
N LEU A 336 9.05 9.62 -8.86
CA LEU A 336 8.63 10.75 -9.69
C LEU A 336 8.68 10.41 -11.17
N TYR A 337 7.59 10.71 -11.86
CA TYR A 337 7.46 10.65 -13.32
C TYR A 337 6.90 11.97 -13.84
N GLU A 338 7.43 12.45 -14.95
CA GLU A 338 6.96 13.68 -15.61
C GLU A 338 6.32 13.33 -16.95
N PHE A 339 5.06 13.77 -17.13
CA PHE A 339 4.32 13.58 -18.38
C PHE A 339 4.66 14.68 -19.39
N PRO A 340 4.52 14.38 -20.70
CA PRO A 340 4.77 15.37 -21.75
C PRO A 340 3.92 16.65 -21.63
N GLU A 341 2.74 16.53 -21.03
CA GLU A 341 1.81 17.65 -20.79
C GLU A 341 2.24 18.55 -19.61
N GLY A 342 3.29 18.18 -18.88
CA GLY A 342 3.88 18.93 -17.77
C GLY A 342 3.48 18.48 -16.37
N LEU A 343 2.48 17.59 -16.23
CA LEU A 343 2.14 16.99 -14.93
C LEU A 343 3.33 16.18 -14.40
N LYS A 344 3.70 16.41 -13.16
CA LYS A 344 4.56 15.52 -12.38
C LYS A 344 3.70 14.58 -11.55
N MET A 345 3.90 13.27 -11.66
CA MET A 345 3.21 12.28 -10.82
C MET A 345 4.21 11.59 -9.91
N TYR A 346 3.93 11.61 -8.63
CA TYR A 346 4.68 10.85 -7.64
C TYR A 346 3.86 9.69 -7.10
N THR A 347 4.39 8.48 -7.22
CA THR A 347 3.81 7.28 -6.63
C THR A 347 4.67 6.83 -5.46
N SER A 348 4.14 6.96 -4.25
CA SER A 348 4.80 6.47 -3.05
C SER A 348 4.67 4.95 -2.93
N PRO A 349 5.68 4.24 -2.42
CA PRO A 349 5.55 2.83 -2.05
C PRO A 349 4.75 2.61 -0.76
N GLY A 350 4.21 3.67 -0.15
CA GLY A 350 3.47 3.61 1.11
C GLY A 350 4.36 3.67 2.34
N THR A 351 3.78 4.11 3.46
CA THR A 351 4.48 4.34 4.74
C THR A 351 4.39 3.14 5.68
N GLY A 352 3.30 2.36 5.62
CA GLY A 352 3.09 1.17 6.45
C GLY A 352 3.12 -0.15 5.68
N THR A 353 2.28 -1.09 6.07
CA THR A 353 2.14 -2.42 5.44
C THR A 353 0.67 -2.79 5.34
N TRP A 354 0.25 -3.21 4.16
CA TRP A 354 -1.09 -3.76 3.96
C TRP A 354 -1.09 -5.29 4.19
N GLY A 355 -1.99 -5.78 5.03
CA GLY A 355 -2.12 -7.21 5.29
C GLY A 355 -0.89 -7.81 5.98
N PRO A 356 -0.05 -8.61 5.32
CA PRO A 356 1.14 -9.20 5.93
C PRO A 356 2.10 -8.17 6.52
N PRO A 357 2.68 -8.41 7.73
CA PRO A 357 3.60 -7.46 8.38
C PRO A 357 5.01 -7.47 7.76
N PHE A 358 5.12 -7.71 6.47
CA PHE A 358 6.38 -7.86 5.75
C PHE A 358 6.48 -6.92 4.55
N ARG A 359 7.70 -6.48 4.26
CA ARG A 359 8.07 -5.87 2.99
C ARG A 359 9.34 -6.51 2.45
N VAL A 360 9.31 -6.94 1.19
CA VAL A 360 10.47 -7.55 0.52
C VAL A 360 10.68 -6.88 -0.83
N LEU A 361 11.79 -6.14 -0.97
CA LEU A 361 12.15 -5.32 -2.13
C LEU A 361 11.12 -4.21 -2.45
N ALA A 362 10.45 -3.70 -1.39
CA ALA A 362 9.45 -2.63 -1.47
C ALA A 362 9.47 -1.78 -0.19
N ARG A 363 10.61 -1.18 0.11
CA ARG A 363 10.86 -0.45 1.35
C ARG A 363 9.83 0.67 1.58
N PRO A 364 9.25 0.78 2.81
CA PRO A 364 8.30 1.85 3.12
C PRO A 364 8.96 3.23 3.11
N GLU A 365 8.17 4.28 2.92
CA GLU A 365 8.69 5.62 2.69
C GLU A 365 7.85 6.72 3.33
N VAL A 366 8.51 7.74 3.87
CA VAL A 366 7.97 9.08 4.11
C VAL A 366 8.66 10.01 3.12
N THR A 367 7.88 10.73 2.31
CA THR A 367 8.42 11.60 1.26
C THR A 367 8.28 13.06 1.66
N LEU A 368 9.35 13.84 1.49
CA LEU A 368 9.31 15.28 1.60
C LEU A 368 9.49 15.90 0.22
N PHE A 369 8.54 16.72 -0.20
CA PHE A 369 8.71 17.57 -1.38
C PHE A 369 9.22 18.93 -0.95
N VAL A 370 10.25 19.40 -1.64
CA VAL A 370 10.78 20.76 -1.49
C VAL A 370 10.43 21.52 -2.76
N LEU A 371 9.52 22.47 -2.63
CA LEU A 371 9.06 23.28 -3.77
C LEU A 371 10.08 24.37 -4.04
N LYS A 372 10.44 24.55 -5.31
CA LYS A 372 11.43 25.51 -5.76
C LYS A 372 10.86 26.45 -6.83
N SER A 373 11.13 27.74 -6.64
CA SER A 373 10.84 28.72 -7.67
C SER A 373 11.79 28.57 -8.85
N LEU A 374 11.23 28.49 -10.05
CA LEU A 374 12.05 28.61 -11.25
C LEU A 374 12.48 30.09 -11.39
N LYS A 375 13.78 30.39 -11.25
CA LYS A 375 14.32 31.70 -11.57
C LYS A 375 13.99 31.98 -13.03
N PRO A 376 13.47 33.19 -13.37
CA PRO A 376 13.34 33.58 -14.77
C PRO A 376 14.71 33.38 -15.44
N LYS A 377 14.74 32.75 -16.62
CA LYS A 377 15.95 32.77 -17.44
C LYS A 377 16.24 34.24 -17.72
N ALA A 378 17.36 34.73 -17.20
CA ALA A 378 17.86 36.06 -17.46
C ALA A 378 18.11 36.27 -18.96
#